data_4c7bc913a574ca62e56e7ccd335ed3d0
#
_entry.id   4c7bc913a574ca62e56e7ccd335ed3d0
#
_cell.length_a   1.000
_cell.length_b   1.000
_cell.length_c   1.000
_cell.angle_alpha   90.00
_cell.angle_beta   90.00
_cell.angle_gamma   90.00
#
_symmetry.space_group_name_H-M   'P 1'
#
loop_
_entity.id
_entity.type
_entity.pdbx_description
1 polymer ?
#
loop_
_entity_poly.entity_id
_entity_poly.type
_entity_poly.pdbx_seq_one_letter_code
_entity_poly.pdbx_strand_id
1 'polypeptide(L)'
;NRHEPEKGIFIAESPKVIERALDAGCVPISLLMETKHAGTQAREIIRRCGEVPVYTAEFHVLTQLTGFHLTRGMLCAMYRPQLPGLEDICAGARRIVVLEDVMNPTNIGAVFRSAAALGMDAVLLTAACSNPLYRRAIRVSMGTVFQIPWTILDSRSSWPGPGISRLRGLGFKTS
;
A
#
# COMPACT_ATOMS: atom_id res chain seq x y z
N ASN A 1 6.42 -5.00 11.76
CA ASN A 1 6.15 -5.42 10.36
C ASN A 1 5.81 -6.92 10.22
N ARG A 2 6.24 -7.80 11.14
CA ARG A 2 5.94 -9.26 11.03
C ARG A 2 4.50 -9.59 11.43
N HIS A 3 3.89 -8.81 12.32
CA HIS A 3 2.54 -9.08 12.86
C HIS A 3 1.42 -8.26 12.19
N GLU A 4 1.75 -7.27 11.36
CA GLU A 4 0.75 -6.43 10.69
C GLU A 4 -0.16 -7.24 9.75
N PRO A 5 0.35 -8.16 8.90
CA PRO A 5 -0.49 -8.97 8.02
C PRO A 5 -1.43 -9.91 8.80
N GLU A 6 -0.94 -10.56 9.86
CA GLU A 6 -1.71 -11.48 10.69
C GLU A 6 -2.87 -10.80 11.41
N LYS A 7 -2.71 -9.52 11.74
CA LYS A 7 -3.75 -8.67 12.35
C LYS A 7 -4.68 -8.01 11.33
N GLY A 8 -4.49 -8.25 10.04
CA GLY A 8 -5.29 -7.61 9.00
C GLY A 8 -5.09 -6.09 8.89
N ILE A 9 -3.91 -5.59 9.29
CA ILE A 9 -3.60 -4.15 9.32
C ILE A 9 -2.36 -3.80 8.50
N PHE A 10 -2.18 -2.52 8.21
CA PHE A 10 -0.94 -1.94 7.72
C PHE A 10 -0.70 -0.56 8.34
N ILE A 11 0.53 -0.06 8.22
CA ILE A 11 0.93 1.25 8.73
C ILE A 11 1.28 2.18 7.57
N ALA A 12 0.51 3.26 7.44
CA ALA A 12 0.82 4.39 6.56
C ALA A 12 1.69 5.42 7.29
N GLU A 13 2.78 5.85 6.66
CA GLU A 13 3.71 6.83 7.22
C GLU A 13 3.74 8.10 6.36
N SER A 14 3.57 9.23 6.95
CA SER A 14 3.51 10.60 6.43
C SER A 14 2.10 11.07 6.03
N PRO A 15 1.84 12.39 6.17
CA PRO A 15 0.57 12.98 5.77
C PRO A 15 0.14 12.58 4.36
N LYS A 16 1.03 12.74 3.38
CA LYS A 16 0.73 12.46 1.97
C LYS A 16 0.34 11.00 1.68
N VAL A 17 0.99 10.05 2.35
CA VAL A 17 0.68 8.62 2.20
C VAL A 17 -0.65 8.29 2.85
N ILE A 18 -0.94 8.88 4.02
CA ILE A 18 -2.21 8.70 4.74
C ILE A 18 -3.37 9.26 3.91
N GLU A 19 -3.22 10.46 3.34
CA GLU A 19 -4.21 11.05 2.43
C GLU A 19 -4.53 10.12 1.27
N ARG A 20 -3.51 9.58 0.58
CA ARG A 20 -3.68 8.64 -0.54
C ARG A 20 -4.39 7.35 -0.14
N ALA A 21 -4.10 6.84 1.06
CA ALA A 21 -4.79 5.66 1.59
C ALA A 21 -6.26 5.98 1.90
N LEU A 22 -6.55 7.14 2.50
CA LEU A 22 -7.91 7.61 2.75
C LEU A 22 -8.68 7.86 1.44
N ASP A 23 -8.03 8.45 0.42
CA ASP A 23 -8.62 8.65 -0.91
C ASP A 23 -8.98 7.32 -1.59
N ALA A 24 -8.21 6.27 -1.31
CA ALA A 24 -8.48 4.91 -1.77
C ALA A 24 -9.51 4.15 -0.92
N GLY A 25 -10.14 4.79 0.07
CA GLY A 25 -11.16 4.20 0.92
C GLY A 25 -10.61 3.30 2.04
N CYS A 26 -9.31 3.35 2.36
CA CYS A 26 -8.76 2.60 3.49
C CYS A 26 -9.32 3.14 4.81
N VAL A 27 -9.71 2.22 5.67
CA VAL A 27 -10.35 2.55 6.95
C VAL A 27 -9.29 2.73 8.05
N PRO A 28 -9.18 3.93 8.66
CA PRO A 28 -8.23 4.18 9.73
C PRO A 28 -8.66 3.50 11.04
N ILE A 29 -7.66 3.16 11.87
CA ILE A 29 -7.82 2.54 13.19
C ILE A 29 -7.34 3.50 14.27
N SER A 30 -6.19 4.13 14.06
CA SER A 30 -5.60 5.08 15.00
C SER A 30 -4.50 5.91 14.35
N LEU A 31 -4.23 7.07 14.92
CA LEU A 31 -3.14 7.97 14.54
C LEU A 31 -2.10 8.06 15.66
N LEU A 32 -0.85 8.18 15.27
CA LEU A 32 0.27 8.48 16.17
C LEU A 32 1.13 9.59 15.56
N MET A 33 1.35 10.66 16.28
CA MET A 33 2.12 11.82 15.79
C MET A 33 2.86 12.57 16.89
N GLU A 34 3.80 13.39 16.50
CA GLU A 34 4.45 14.31 17.41
C GLU A 34 3.47 15.42 17.82
N THR A 35 3.45 15.78 19.11
CA THR A 35 2.53 16.75 19.72
C THR A 35 2.47 18.06 18.94
N LYS A 36 3.59 18.58 18.45
CA LYS A 36 3.66 19.83 17.69
C LYS A 36 2.90 19.81 16.36
N HIS A 37 2.63 18.62 15.80
CA HIS A 37 1.93 18.49 14.51
C HIS A 37 0.41 18.40 14.66
N ALA A 38 -0.11 18.10 15.85
CA ALA A 38 -1.53 17.86 16.09
C ALA A 38 -2.41 19.08 15.77
N GLY A 39 -1.89 20.30 15.98
CA GLY A 39 -2.63 21.55 15.77
C GLY A 39 -2.54 22.14 14.35
N THR A 40 -1.68 21.63 13.48
CA THR A 40 -1.37 22.26 12.18
C THR A 40 -1.59 21.31 11.00
N GLN A 41 -0.55 20.60 10.59
CA GLN A 41 -0.57 19.74 9.39
C GLN A 41 -1.48 18.51 9.52
N ALA A 42 -1.72 18.05 10.76
CA ALA A 42 -2.53 16.87 11.02
C ALA A 42 -4.04 17.15 11.05
N ARG A 43 -4.46 18.40 11.19
CA ARG A 43 -5.88 18.74 11.45
C ARG A 43 -6.84 18.14 10.42
N GLU A 44 -6.52 18.29 9.16
CA GLU A 44 -7.37 17.77 8.08
C GLU A 44 -7.37 16.23 8.04
N ILE A 45 -6.21 15.60 8.28
CA ILE A 45 -6.12 14.14 8.36
C ILE A 45 -6.91 13.62 9.54
N ILE A 46 -6.78 14.23 10.72
CA ILE A 46 -7.56 13.87 11.91
C ILE A 46 -9.06 13.95 11.59
N ARG A 47 -9.51 15.05 11.00
CA ARG A 47 -10.91 15.24 10.60
C ARG A 47 -11.38 14.13 9.64
N ARG A 48 -10.58 13.77 8.64
CA ARG A 48 -10.89 12.71 7.68
C ARG A 48 -10.88 11.31 8.27
N CYS A 49 -10.09 11.08 9.31
CA CYS A 49 -10.07 9.80 10.02
C CYS A 49 -11.29 9.59 10.93
N GLY A 50 -12.08 10.63 11.23
CA GLY A 50 -13.25 10.52 12.09
C GLY A 50 -12.89 10.27 13.56
N GLU A 51 -13.71 9.50 14.26
CA GLU A 51 -13.59 9.26 15.71
C GLU A 51 -12.60 8.13 16.07
N VAL A 52 -11.41 8.14 15.47
CA VAL A 52 -10.36 7.17 15.82
C VAL A 52 -9.45 7.73 16.92
N PRO A 53 -8.84 6.88 17.76
CA PRO A 53 -7.86 7.33 18.75
C PRO A 53 -6.69 8.06 18.09
N VAL A 54 -6.37 9.24 18.62
CA VAL A 54 -5.23 10.06 18.22
C VAL A 54 -4.22 10.11 19.38
N TYR A 55 -3.09 9.47 19.20
CA TYR A 55 -2.01 9.45 20.18
C TYR A 55 -0.97 10.50 19.81
N THR A 56 -0.55 11.28 20.79
CA THR A 56 0.52 12.26 20.63
C THR A 56 1.62 12.02 21.64
N ALA A 57 2.85 12.28 21.27
CA ALA A 57 3.98 12.26 22.20
C ALA A 57 5.11 13.15 21.68
N GLU A 58 6.05 13.45 22.57
CA GLU A 58 7.26 14.17 22.21
C GLU A 58 8.18 13.31 21.32
N PHE A 59 8.98 13.96 20.49
CA PHE A 59 9.84 13.31 19.49
C PHE A 59 10.70 12.17 20.07
N HIS A 60 11.31 12.39 21.24
CA HIS A 60 12.16 11.38 21.87
C HIS A 60 11.37 10.13 22.30
N VAL A 61 10.15 10.30 22.81
CA VAL A 61 9.25 9.20 23.19
C VAL A 61 8.84 8.42 21.95
N LEU A 62 8.46 9.11 20.87
CA LEU A 62 8.11 8.48 19.59
C LEU A 62 9.27 7.65 19.05
N THR A 63 10.50 8.17 19.10
CA THR A 63 11.69 7.45 18.64
C THR A 63 11.92 6.17 19.44
N GLN A 64 11.73 6.20 20.76
CA GLN A 64 11.83 4.99 21.59
C GLN A 64 10.75 3.97 21.28
N LEU A 65 9.50 4.42 21.13
CA LEU A 65 8.35 3.53 20.82
C LEU A 65 8.46 2.88 19.45
N THR A 66 8.88 3.63 18.44
CA THR A 66 8.91 3.14 17.05
C THR A 66 10.22 2.44 16.69
N GLY A 67 11.29 2.67 17.45
CA GLY A 67 12.63 2.16 17.16
C GLY A 67 13.31 2.87 15.98
N PHE A 68 12.77 3.98 15.50
CA PHE A 68 13.35 4.81 14.43
C PHE A 68 12.85 6.25 14.53
N HIS A 69 13.60 7.18 13.92
CA HIS A 69 13.16 8.58 13.85
C HIS A 69 11.94 8.74 12.97
N LEU A 70 10.84 9.24 13.52
CA LEU A 70 9.61 9.54 12.78
C LEU A 70 9.79 10.87 12.01
N THR A 71 10.63 10.85 10.98
CA THR A 71 11.04 12.03 10.21
C THR A 71 9.90 12.69 9.43
N ARG A 72 8.79 12.00 9.25
CA ARG A 72 7.62 12.48 8.49
C ARG A 72 6.40 12.77 9.36
N GLY A 73 6.60 12.84 10.67
CA GLY A 73 5.69 13.42 11.64
C GLY A 73 4.46 12.60 12.04
N MET A 74 4.03 11.60 11.23
CA MET A 74 2.76 10.92 11.48
C MET A 74 2.75 9.47 11.00
N LEU A 75 2.11 8.60 11.79
CA LEU A 75 1.73 7.22 11.43
C LEU A 75 0.22 7.06 11.55
N CYS A 76 -0.37 6.28 10.65
CA CYS A 76 -1.75 5.82 10.75
C CYS A 76 -1.80 4.30 10.62
N ALA A 77 -2.39 3.64 11.60
CA ALA A 77 -2.77 2.24 11.48
C ALA A 77 -4.10 2.17 10.71
N MET A 78 -4.19 1.30 9.73
CA MET A 78 -5.36 1.12 8.88
C MET A 78 -5.67 -0.35 8.66
N TYR A 79 -6.94 -0.69 8.44
CA TYR A 79 -7.32 -2.03 8.00
C TYR A 79 -6.83 -2.29 6.57
N ARG A 80 -6.42 -3.53 6.31
CA ARG A 80 -6.09 -3.96 4.95
C ARG A 80 -7.36 -4.00 4.10
N PRO A 81 -7.36 -3.40 2.90
CA PRO A 81 -8.49 -3.53 1.99
C PRO A 81 -8.59 -4.97 1.48
N GLN A 82 -9.80 -5.38 1.13
CA GLN A 82 -10.00 -6.58 0.33
C GLN A 82 -9.46 -6.33 -1.09
N LEU A 83 -8.71 -7.30 -1.60
CA LEU A 83 -8.16 -7.19 -2.95
C LEU A 83 -9.21 -7.63 -3.97
N PRO A 84 -9.29 -6.95 -5.14
CA PRO A 84 -10.17 -7.37 -6.22
C PRO A 84 -9.73 -8.70 -6.82
N GLY A 85 -10.66 -9.41 -7.45
CA GLY A 85 -10.34 -10.58 -8.26
C GLY A 85 -9.54 -10.22 -9.53
N LEU A 86 -8.94 -11.23 -10.16
CA LEU A 86 -8.16 -11.02 -11.39
C LEU A 86 -9.02 -10.44 -12.50
N GLU A 87 -10.21 -10.96 -12.68
CA GLU A 87 -11.15 -10.51 -13.72
C GLU A 87 -11.57 -9.06 -13.49
N ASP A 88 -11.90 -8.72 -12.24
CA ASP A 88 -12.34 -7.37 -11.87
C ASP A 88 -11.25 -6.34 -12.12
N ILE A 89 -10.00 -6.67 -11.78
CA ILE A 89 -8.86 -5.76 -11.95
C ILE A 89 -8.45 -5.61 -13.42
N CYS A 90 -8.70 -6.64 -14.24
CA CYS A 90 -8.45 -6.63 -15.67
C CYS A 90 -9.57 -5.96 -16.48
N ALA A 91 -10.75 -5.79 -15.90
CA ALA A 91 -11.89 -5.19 -16.58
C ALA A 91 -11.59 -3.75 -17.00
N GLY A 92 -11.54 -3.50 -18.31
CA GLY A 92 -11.24 -2.17 -18.87
C GLY A 92 -9.76 -1.77 -18.83
N ALA A 93 -8.88 -2.55 -18.22
CA ALA A 93 -7.45 -2.32 -18.23
C ALA A 93 -6.85 -2.58 -19.62
N ARG A 94 -5.92 -1.73 -20.06
CA ARG A 94 -5.20 -1.86 -21.34
C ARG A 94 -3.74 -2.21 -21.13
N ARG A 95 -3.15 -1.76 -20.02
CA ARG A 95 -1.73 -1.96 -19.71
C ARG A 95 -1.58 -2.42 -18.26
N ILE A 96 -1.09 -3.64 -18.10
CA ILE A 96 -0.91 -4.29 -16.81
C ILE A 96 0.57 -4.62 -16.63
N VAL A 97 1.08 -4.38 -15.44
CA VAL A 97 2.41 -4.83 -15.02
C VAL A 97 2.25 -6.11 -14.22
N VAL A 98 3.01 -7.14 -14.56
CA VAL A 98 3.11 -8.36 -13.75
C VAL A 98 4.46 -8.40 -13.06
N LEU A 99 4.43 -8.58 -11.76
CA LEU A 99 5.61 -8.76 -10.91
C LEU A 99 5.74 -10.24 -10.57
N GLU A 100 6.78 -10.88 -11.08
CA GLU A 100 7.10 -12.28 -10.79
C GLU A 100 8.21 -12.35 -9.75
N ASP A 101 7.90 -12.95 -8.59
CA ASP A 101 8.82 -13.27 -7.50
C ASP A 101 9.70 -12.09 -7.02
N VAL A 102 9.17 -10.89 -7.07
CA VAL A 102 9.85 -9.70 -6.57
C VAL A 102 9.78 -9.67 -5.04
N MET A 103 10.80 -10.22 -4.39
CA MET A 103 10.81 -10.40 -2.94
C MET A 103 11.23 -9.15 -2.14
N ASN A 104 11.91 -8.20 -2.79
CA ASN A 104 12.37 -6.99 -2.10
C ASN A 104 11.25 -5.92 -2.07
N PRO A 105 10.77 -5.51 -0.86
CA PRO A 105 9.70 -4.52 -0.75
C PRO A 105 10.10 -3.13 -1.28
N THR A 106 11.40 -2.82 -1.35
CA THR A 106 11.88 -1.59 -1.99
C THR A 106 11.61 -1.62 -3.50
N ASN A 107 11.87 -2.77 -4.15
CA ASN A 107 11.63 -2.93 -5.58
C ASN A 107 10.12 -2.90 -5.87
N ILE A 108 9.30 -3.55 -5.05
CA ILE A 108 7.83 -3.44 -5.14
C ILE A 108 7.41 -1.96 -5.14
N GLY A 109 7.85 -1.20 -4.14
CA GLY A 109 7.51 0.22 -4.05
C GLY A 109 8.00 1.05 -5.24
N ALA A 110 9.20 0.78 -5.76
CA ALA A 110 9.75 1.45 -6.92
C ALA A 110 8.94 1.16 -8.19
N VAL A 111 8.55 -0.11 -8.41
CA VAL A 111 7.70 -0.48 -9.55
C VAL A 111 6.34 0.17 -9.48
N PHE A 112 5.66 0.19 -8.33
CA PHE A 112 4.38 0.90 -8.17
C PHE A 112 4.51 2.38 -8.50
N ARG A 113 5.59 3.02 -8.07
CA ARG A 113 5.85 4.44 -8.39
C ARG A 113 6.05 4.66 -9.89
N SER A 114 6.80 3.79 -10.55
CA SER A 114 7.03 3.85 -12.00
C SER A 114 5.76 3.54 -12.78
N ALA A 115 5.00 2.52 -12.36
CA ALA A 115 3.74 2.14 -12.97
C ALA A 115 2.72 3.31 -12.92
N ALA A 116 2.63 4.01 -11.78
CA ALA A 116 1.79 5.20 -11.66
C ALA A 116 2.24 6.31 -12.63
N ALA A 117 3.54 6.58 -12.70
CA ALA A 117 4.08 7.62 -13.57
C ALA A 117 3.87 7.32 -15.07
N LEU A 118 3.91 6.03 -15.45
CA LEU A 118 3.72 5.57 -16.82
C LEU A 118 2.24 5.33 -17.17
N GLY A 119 1.32 5.56 -16.23
CA GLY A 119 -0.12 5.39 -16.44
C GLY A 119 -0.50 3.93 -16.69
N MET A 120 0.10 2.98 -15.98
CA MET A 120 -0.35 1.58 -15.98
C MET A 120 -1.70 1.47 -15.27
N ASP A 121 -2.56 0.63 -15.80
CA ASP A 121 -3.95 0.51 -15.31
C ASP A 121 -4.05 -0.44 -14.12
N ALA A 122 -3.16 -1.45 -14.03
CA ALA A 122 -3.14 -2.40 -12.93
C ALA A 122 -1.75 -3.01 -12.70
N VAL A 123 -1.56 -3.60 -11.51
CA VAL A 123 -0.38 -4.38 -11.14
C VAL A 123 -0.83 -5.74 -10.61
N LEU A 124 -0.30 -6.82 -11.19
CA LEU A 124 -0.48 -8.20 -10.71
C LEU A 124 0.82 -8.67 -10.04
N LEU A 125 0.69 -9.37 -8.93
CA LEU A 125 1.83 -9.93 -8.22
C LEU A 125 1.70 -11.45 -8.12
N THR A 126 2.79 -12.18 -8.34
CA THR A 126 2.79 -13.61 -8.00
C THR A 126 2.85 -13.82 -6.49
N ALA A 127 2.45 -14.99 -6.03
CA ALA A 127 2.33 -15.32 -4.60
C ALA A 127 3.66 -15.22 -3.82
N ALA A 128 4.81 -15.25 -4.49
CA ALA A 128 6.12 -15.10 -3.86
C ALA A 128 6.59 -13.64 -3.74
N CYS A 129 5.85 -12.70 -4.33
CA CYS A 129 6.18 -11.28 -4.20
C CYS A 129 6.05 -10.79 -2.77
N SER A 130 6.89 -9.83 -2.40
CA SER A 130 6.71 -9.07 -1.17
C SER A 130 5.38 -8.29 -1.22
N ASN A 131 4.69 -8.23 -0.08
CA ASN A 131 3.39 -7.56 -0.02
C ASN A 131 3.54 -6.05 -0.22
N PRO A 132 2.76 -5.43 -1.14
CA PRO A 132 2.78 -3.98 -1.38
C PRO A 132 2.41 -3.13 -0.16
N LEU A 133 1.67 -3.70 0.80
CA LEU A 133 1.30 -3.02 2.06
C LEU A 133 2.34 -3.18 3.16
N TYR A 134 3.51 -3.73 2.88
CA TYR A 134 4.62 -3.59 3.82
C TYR A 134 5.07 -2.13 3.88
N ARG A 135 5.29 -1.65 5.09
CA ARG A 135 5.65 -0.25 5.35
C ARG A 135 6.77 0.28 4.43
N ARG A 136 7.79 -0.56 4.13
CA ARG A 136 8.89 -0.20 3.23
C ARG A 136 8.40 0.04 1.80
N ALA A 137 7.52 -0.81 1.27
CA ALA A 137 6.96 -0.66 -0.06
C ALA A 137 6.06 0.57 -0.15
N ILE A 138 5.16 0.77 0.80
CA ILE A 138 4.30 1.97 0.91
C ILE A 138 5.15 3.25 0.89
N ARG A 139 6.20 3.29 1.69
CA ARG A 139 7.09 4.45 1.81
C ARG A 139 7.85 4.74 0.53
N VAL A 140 8.43 3.72 -0.10
CA VAL A 140 9.20 3.86 -1.36
C VAL A 140 8.30 4.26 -2.51
N SER A 141 7.10 3.71 -2.59
CA SER A 141 6.10 4.09 -3.59
C SER A 141 5.53 5.49 -3.38
N MET A 142 5.82 6.14 -2.25
CA MET A 142 5.17 7.40 -1.86
C MET A 142 3.63 7.27 -1.79
N GLY A 143 3.12 6.05 -1.52
CA GLY A 143 1.69 5.74 -1.45
C GLY A 143 1.01 5.50 -2.80
N THR A 144 1.75 5.37 -3.92
CA THR A 144 1.14 5.02 -5.21
C THR A 144 0.53 3.61 -5.22
N VAL A 145 0.89 2.75 -4.27
CA VAL A 145 0.20 1.46 -4.03
C VAL A 145 -1.30 1.62 -3.73
N PHE A 146 -1.76 2.81 -3.35
CA PHE A 146 -3.17 3.13 -3.14
C PHE A 146 -3.82 3.78 -4.37
N GLN A 147 -3.07 4.11 -5.40
CA GLN A 147 -3.54 4.83 -6.58
C GLN A 147 -3.71 3.93 -7.81
N ILE A 148 -3.02 2.80 -7.85
CA ILE A 148 -3.14 1.81 -8.92
C ILE A 148 -3.80 0.56 -8.35
N PRO A 149 -4.85 0.02 -8.97
CA PRO A 149 -5.43 -1.27 -8.60
C PRO A 149 -4.39 -2.38 -8.69
N TRP A 150 -4.41 -3.29 -7.74
CA TRP A 150 -3.50 -4.45 -7.75
C TRP A 150 -4.12 -5.65 -7.04
N THR A 151 -3.66 -6.84 -7.40
CA THR A 151 -4.00 -8.08 -6.71
C THR A 151 -2.84 -9.05 -6.68
N ILE A 152 -2.94 -10.08 -5.83
CA ILE A 152 -1.98 -11.18 -5.75
C ILE A 152 -2.63 -12.40 -6.39
N LEU A 153 -1.92 -13.07 -7.29
CA LEU A 153 -2.36 -14.31 -7.90
C LEU A 153 -2.36 -15.45 -6.86
N ASP A 154 -3.43 -16.22 -6.80
CA ASP A 154 -3.78 -17.10 -5.69
C ASP A 154 -2.77 -18.20 -5.35
N SER A 155 -1.95 -18.67 -6.28
CA SER A 155 -0.98 -19.71 -6.01
C SER A 155 0.26 -19.60 -6.90
N ARG A 156 1.40 -20.19 -6.42
CA ARG A 156 2.60 -20.32 -7.25
C ARG A 156 2.38 -21.17 -8.49
N SER A 157 1.47 -22.15 -8.44
CA SER A 157 1.10 -23.00 -9.57
C SER A 157 0.28 -22.29 -10.65
N SER A 158 -0.28 -21.11 -10.34
CA SER A 158 -1.03 -20.30 -11.29
C SER A 158 -0.14 -19.45 -12.22
N TRP A 159 1.17 -19.44 -12.03
CA TRP A 159 2.12 -18.67 -12.82
C TRP A 159 3.37 -19.50 -13.16
N PRO A 160 4.03 -19.33 -14.36
CA PRO A 160 3.60 -18.43 -15.44
C PRO A 160 2.49 -19.00 -16.35
N GLY A 161 2.47 -20.30 -16.59
CA GLY A 161 1.63 -20.93 -17.65
C GLY A 161 0.14 -20.59 -17.55
N PRO A 162 -0.58 -21.02 -16.49
CA PRO A 162 -2.01 -20.76 -16.34
C PRO A 162 -2.35 -19.27 -16.30
N GLY A 163 -1.53 -18.47 -15.60
CA GLY A 163 -1.72 -17.02 -15.47
C GLY A 163 -1.60 -16.29 -16.81
N ILE A 164 -0.57 -16.60 -17.58
CA ILE A 164 -0.39 -16.04 -18.93
C ILE A 164 -1.55 -16.45 -19.85
N SER A 165 -1.96 -17.73 -19.81
CA SER A 165 -3.10 -18.21 -20.60
C SER A 165 -4.40 -17.48 -20.24
N ARG A 166 -4.62 -17.23 -18.96
CA ARG A 166 -5.80 -16.49 -18.46
C ARG A 166 -5.78 -15.03 -18.92
N LEU A 167 -4.63 -14.34 -18.84
CA LEU A 167 -4.49 -12.98 -19.34
C LEU A 167 -4.71 -12.90 -20.86
N ARG A 168 -4.20 -13.86 -21.63
CA ARG A 168 -4.45 -13.95 -23.06
C ARG A 168 -5.93 -14.17 -23.37
N GLY A 169 -6.61 -15.02 -22.59
CA GLY A 169 -8.06 -15.22 -22.68
C GLY A 169 -8.87 -13.95 -22.42
N LEU A 170 -8.34 -13.04 -21.58
CA LEU A 170 -8.90 -11.71 -21.33
C LEU A 170 -8.51 -10.66 -22.40
N GLY A 171 -7.79 -11.06 -23.46
CA GLY A 171 -7.43 -10.19 -24.59
C GLY A 171 -6.07 -9.48 -24.47
N PHE A 172 -5.28 -9.75 -23.42
CA PHE A 172 -3.95 -9.13 -23.27
C PHE A 172 -2.91 -9.81 -24.17
N LYS A 173 -2.06 -8.98 -24.77
CA LYS A 173 -0.81 -9.44 -25.38
C LYS A 173 0.28 -9.44 -24.31
N THR A 174 1.00 -10.54 -24.21
CA THR A 174 2.11 -10.71 -23.26
C THR A 174 3.44 -10.57 -23.98
N SER A 175 4.35 -9.78 -23.44
CA SER A 175 5.72 -9.59 -23.92
C SER A 175 6.70 -9.79 -22.76
#